data_99e49c64b09a1f1434b4f08f7c9a40ce
#
_entry.id   99e49c64b09a1f1434b4f08f7c9a40ce
#
_cell.length_a   1.000
_cell.length_b   1.000
_cell.length_c   1.000
_cell.angle_alpha   90.00
_cell.angle_beta   90.00
_cell.angle_gamma   90.00
#
_symmetry.space_group_name_H-M   'P 1'
#
loop_
_entity.id
_entity.type
_entity.pdbx_description
1 polymer ?
#
loop_
_entity_poly.entity_id
_entity_poly.type
_entity_poly.pdbx_seq_one_letter_code
_entity_poly.pdbx_strand_id
1 'polypeptide(L)'
;MKRIYSNQWADYELIDAGDNKKLERWGTIITIRPDRNAYFKPVLPLKEWNQKAHYEFVELTTNTGVWSSLKKNFPVFNNNKVENWQISFNKCVFNLRLTKFKHLGIFPEQQINWEFISNHLSNNSKFLNLFAYTGGASLIANSKNSDVYHCDSVKQIITWAKNNMESSKQKGIHWVLDDALKFAKKEVKRGKKYDGIIMDPPAFGIGIKKERWKIETRFPELVEIASELLSKKGFLIINTYSPKLKEELIRNTVQAYFPSKNIDIKKLSLKTTTGKILEYGELTRVY
;
A
#
# COMPACT_ATOMS: atom_id res chain seq x y z
N MET A 1 10.43 -18.66 -3.92
CA MET A 1 10.55 -17.17 -4.07
C MET A 1 11.23 -16.56 -2.84
N LYS A 2 12.14 -15.60 -3.05
CA LYS A 2 12.77 -14.85 -1.93
C LYS A 2 11.76 -13.87 -1.33
N ARG A 3 11.80 -13.72 0.01
CA ARG A 3 10.99 -12.73 0.75
C ARG A 3 11.71 -11.39 0.78
N ILE A 4 10.94 -10.29 0.79
CA ILE A 4 11.46 -8.95 0.98
C ILE A 4 10.60 -8.22 2.01
N TYR A 5 11.26 -7.62 3.00
CA TYR A 5 10.63 -6.82 4.05
C TYR A 5 11.64 -5.81 4.60
N SER A 6 11.16 -4.75 5.22
CA SER A 6 11.96 -3.81 6.02
C SER A 6 11.46 -3.80 7.46
N ASN A 7 12.38 -3.59 8.41
CA ASN A 7 12.09 -3.50 9.84
C ASN A 7 12.54 -2.15 10.43
N GLN A 8 12.89 -1.17 9.57
CA GLN A 8 13.52 0.08 10.00
C GLN A 8 12.53 1.25 10.01
N TRP A 9 11.34 1.04 10.54
CA TRP A 9 10.37 2.12 10.69
C TRP A 9 10.12 2.41 12.17
N ALA A 10 10.64 3.54 12.67
CA ALA A 10 10.53 3.91 14.09
C ALA A 10 9.08 4.01 14.59
N ASP A 11 8.17 4.54 13.76
CA ASP A 11 6.76 4.74 14.15
C ASP A 11 5.85 3.54 13.88
N TYR A 12 6.36 2.48 13.24
CA TYR A 12 5.57 1.26 13.00
C TYR A 12 6.32 0.02 13.44
N GLU A 13 5.59 -0.91 14.03
CA GLU A 13 6.11 -2.22 14.40
C GLU A 13 5.01 -3.28 14.30
N LEU A 14 5.29 -4.37 13.60
CA LEU A 14 4.51 -5.58 13.69
C LEU A 14 5.03 -6.40 14.88
N ILE A 15 4.36 -6.29 16.04
CA ILE A 15 4.82 -6.90 17.28
C ILE A 15 4.70 -8.42 17.22
N ASP A 16 3.50 -8.93 16.93
CA ASP A 16 3.23 -10.36 16.82
C ASP A 16 2.09 -10.62 15.83
N ALA A 17 1.95 -11.87 15.40
CA ALA A 17 0.86 -12.31 14.53
C ALA A 17 0.52 -13.77 14.80
N GLY A 18 -0.75 -14.13 14.61
CA GLY A 18 -1.25 -15.50 14.75
C GLY A 18 -2.76 -15.52 14.92
N ASP A 19 -3.34 -16.72 14.81
CA ASP A 19 -4.78 -16.97 14.95
C ASP A 19 -5.64 -16.00 14.09
N ASN A 20 -5.18 -15.73 12.84
CA ASN A 20 -5.78 -14.81 11.88
C ASN A 20 -5.86 -13.35 12.34
N LYS A 21 -4.98 -12.94 13.25
CA LYS A 21 -4.87 -11.57 13.75
C LYS A 21 -3.42 -11.12 13.78
N LYS A 22 -3.21 -9.82 13.94
CA LYS A 22 -1.91 -9.20 14.12
C LYS A 22 -1.97 -8.10 15.17
N LEU A 23 -0.92 -8.01 15.98
CA LEU A 23 -0.68 -6.98 16.98
C LEU A 23 0.34 -5.99 16.43
N GLU A 24 -0.05 -4.75 16.27
CA GLU A 24 0.73 -3.71 15.60
C GLU A 24 0.80 -2.44 16.42
N ARG A 25 1.96 -1.80 16.46
CA ARG A 25 2.18 -0.46 17.01
C ARG A 25 2.24 0.58 15.86
N TRP A 26 1.55 1.70 16.08
CA TRP A 26 1.43 2.82 15.16
C TRP A 26 1.70 4.12 15.93
N GLY A 27 2.97 4.52 16.04
CA GLY A 27 3.41 5.54 16.97
C GLY A 27 3.17 5.09 18.42
N THR A 28 2.28 5.77 19.11
CA THR A 28 1.88 5.45 20.50
C THR A 28 0.69 4.51 20.61
N ILE A 29 -0.02 4.25 19.49
CA ILE A 29 -1.24 3.42 19.48
C ILE A 29 -0.89 1.98 19.09
N ILE A 30 -1.41 1.02 19.86
CA ILE A 30 -1.29 -0.41 19.57
C ILE A 30 -2.65 -0.98 19.22
N THR A 31 -2.75 -1.71 18.13
CA THR A 31 -4.02 -2.27 17.62
C THR A 31 -3.92 -3.78 17.40
N ILE A 32 -5.06 -4.45 17.61
CA ILE A 32 -5.28 -5.83 17.15
C ILE A 32 -6.19 -5.76 15.93
N ARG A 33 -5.75 -6.34 14.81
CA ARG A 33 -6.54 -6.37 13.56
C ARG A 33 -6.57 -7.77 12.96
N PRO A 34 -7.64 -8.15 12.27
CA PRO A 34 -7.69 -9.41 11.52
C PRO A 34 -6.70 -9.40 10.36
N ASP A 35 -5.98 -10.50 10.20
CA ASP A 35 -5.10 -10.76 9.05
C ASP A 35 -5.12 -12.25 8.71
N ARG A 36 -5.69 -12.57 7.55
CA ARG A 36 -5.83 -13.96 7.10
C ARG A 36 -4.50 -14.66 6.79
N ASN A 37 -3.42 -13.89 6.61
CA ASN A 37 -2.07 -14.43 6.38
C ASN A 37 -1.42 -14.93 7.69
N ALA A 38 -2.01 -14.59 8.85
CA ALA A 38 -1.56 -15.03 10.17
C ALA A 38 -2.25 -16.34 10.62
N TYR A 39 -2.25 -17.37 9.76
CA TYR A 39 -2.93 -18.68 10.01
C TYR A 39 -2.19 -19.58 11.01
N PHE A 40 -1.05 -19.19 11.50
CA PHE A 40 -0.24 -19.88 12.51
C PHE A 40 -0.56 -19.39 13.94
N LYS A 41 0.01 -20.05 14.96
CA LYS A 41 -0.14 -19.62 16.34
C LYS A 41 0.73 -18.40 16.66
N PRO A 42 0.22 -17.41 17.46
CA PRO A 42 1.02 -16.30 17.92
C PRO A 42 2.14 -16.78 18.86
N VAL A 43 3.19 -15.98 18.99
CA VAL A 43 4.29 -16.25 19.95
C VAL A 43 3.91 -15.77 21.34
N LEU A 44 3.34 -14.57 21.44
CA LEU A 44 2.89 -14.02 22.71
C LEU A 44 1.48 -14.53 23.06
N PRO A 45 1.20 -14.78 24.35
CA PRO A 45 -0.15 -15.14 24.78
C PRO A 45 -1.17 -14.03 24.43
N LEU A 46 -2.38 -14.39 24.03
CA LEU A 46 -3.45 -13.42 23.72
C LEU A 46 -3.78 -12.49 24.90
N LYS A 47 -3.60 -12.95 26.15
CA LYS A 47 -3.74 -12.11 27.34
C LYS A 47 -2.75 -10.93 27.31
N GLU A 48 -1.52 -11.17 26.88
CA GLU A 48 -0.50 -10.12 26.73
C GLU A 48 -0.85 -9.15 25.59
N TRP A 49 -1.39 -9.64 24.48
CA TRP A 49 -1.89 -8.79 23.41
C TRP A 49 -2.95 -7.81 23.93
N ASN A 50 -3.96 -8.31 24.67
CA ASN A 50 -5.03 -7.49 25.25
C ASN A 50 -4.51 -6.48 26.29
N GLN A 51 -3.43 -6.83 27.02
CA GLN A 51 -2.78 -5.90 27.94
C GLN A 51 -2.03 -4.78 27.21
N LYS A 52 -1.42 -5.06 26.06
CA LYS A 52 -0.68 -4.08 25.26
C LYS A 52 -1.59 -3.22 24.37
N ALA A 53 -2.59 -3.81 23.75
CA ALA A 53 -3.40 -3.15 22.75
C ALA A 53 -4.33 -2.07 23.34
N HIS A 54 -4.53 -1.00 22.57
CA HIS A 54 -5.46 0.07 22.85
C HIS A 54 -6.81 -0.19 22.19
N TYR A 55 -6.79 -0.70 20.97
CA TYR A 55 -7.98 -0.99 20.17
C TYR A 55 -7.91 -2.36 19.51
N GLU A 56 -9.08 -3.00 19.39
CA GLU A 56 -9.26 -4.20 18.57
C GLU A 56 -10.33 -3.95 17.51
N PHE A 57 -10.06 -4.34 16.26
CA PHE A 57 -11.06 -4.32 15.20
C PHE A 57 -11.84 -5.63 15.21
N VAL A 58 -13.15 -5.52 15.43
CA VAL A 58 -14.11 -6.64 15.43
C VAL A 58 -14.85 -6.62 14.09
N GLU A 59 -14.68 -7.65 13.28
CA GLU A 59 -15.39 -7.80 12.01
C GLU A 59 -16.89 -8.09 12.27
N LEU A 60 -17.77 -7.29 11.67
CA LEU A 60 -19.22 -7.52 11.64
C LEU A 60 -19.66 -8.17 10.33
N THR A 61 -18.99 -7.82 9.25
CA THR A 61 -19.15 -8.42 7.91
C THR A 61 -17.78 -8.68 7.30
N THR A 62 -17.75 -9.30 6.13
CA THR A 62 -16.49 -9.55 5.38
C THR A 62 -15.64 -8.29 5.16
N ASN A 63 -16.28 -7.12 5.08
CA ASN A 63 -15.60 -5.87 4.70
C ASN A 63 -15.69 -4.76 5.75
N THR A 64 -16.58 -4.87 6.74
CA THR A 64 -16.80 -3.81 7.74
C THR A 64 -16.79 -4.34 9.14
N GLY A 65 -16.52 -3.48 10.10
CA GLY A 65 -16.50 -3.80 11.52
C GLY A 65 -16.47 -2.54 12.38
N VAL A 66 -16.19 -2.76 13.64
CA VAL A 66 -16.11 -1.73 14.66
C VAL A 66 -14.79 -1.83 15.42
N TRP A 67 -14.32 -0.72 15.94
CA TRP A 67 -13.18 -0.67 16.82
C TRP A 67 -13.64 -0.67 18.27
N SER A 68 -13.22 -1.66 19.03
CA SER A 68 -13.46 -1.76 20.48
C SER A 68 -12.24 -1.23 21.22
N SER A 69 -12.47 -0.33 22.18
CA SER A 69 -11.40 0.11 23.10
C SER A 69 -11.13 -0.99 24.14
N LEU A 70 -9.87 -1.33 24.31
CA LEU A 70 -9.38 -2.29 25.30
C LEU A 70 -8.83 -1.60 26.57
N LYS A 71 -8.83 -0.27 26.60
CA LYS A 71 -8.33 0.56 27.72
C LYS A 71 -9.44 1.48 28.24
N LYS A 72 -9.66 1.48 29.56
CA LYS A 72 -10.70 2.29 30.21
C LYS A 72 -10.57 3.80 29.96
N ASN A 73 -9.35 4.29 29.79
CA ASN A 73 -9.07 5.73 29.60
C ASN A 73 -8.84 6.12 28.13
N PHE A 74 -9.03 5.21 27.20
CA PHE A 74 -8.99 5.52 25.77
C PHE A 74 -10.39 5.81 25.26
N PRO A 75 -10.55 6.83 24.42
CA PRO A 75 -11.88 7.16 23.89
C PRO A 75 -12.49 5.94 23.21
N VAL A 76 -13.77 5.72 23.50
CA VAL A 76 -14.56 4.75 22.74
C VAL A 76 -14.77 5.32 21.35
N PHE A 77 -14.48 4.53 20.31
CA PHE A 77 -14.79 4.90 18.95
C PHE A 77 -16.32 5.08 18.81
N ASN A 78 -16.77 6.31 18.97
CA ASN A 78 -18.15 6.71 18.67
C ASN A 78 -18.20 7.19 17.21
N ASN A 79 -19.22 6.80 16.47
CA ASN A 79 -19.44 7.05 15.04
C ASN A 79 -19.21 8.50 14.55
N ASN A 80 -19.04 9.47 15.45
CA ASN A 80 -18.86 10.88 15.15
C ASN A 80 -17.52 11.49 15.59
N LYS A 81 -16.63 10.76 16.26
CA LYS A 81 -15.27 11.23 16.58
C LYS A 81 -14.26 10.17 16.14
N VAL A 82 -13.75 10.37 14.95
CA VAL A 82 -12.63 9.59 14.44
C VAL A 82 -11.39 10.01 15.22
N GLU A 83 -10.82 9.09 16.00
CA GLU A 83 -9.49 9.31 16.56
C GLU A 83 -8.50 9.34 15.42
N ASN A 84 -7.90 10.51 15.24
CA ASN A 84 -6.84 10.72 14.27
C ASN A 84 -5.53 10.87 15.04
N TRP A 85 -4.52 10.18 14.58
CA TRP A 85 -3.15 10.38 15.03
C TRP A 85 -2.21 10.32 13.82
N GLN A 86 -0.97 10.65 14.04
CA GLN A 86 0.01 10.71 12.98
C GLN A 86 1.16 9.75 13.26
N ILE A 87 1.70 9.21 12.19
CA ILE A 87 2.98 8.53 12.16
C ILE A 87 3.81 9.11 11.02
N SER A 88 5.12 8.95 11.09
CA SER A 88 6.04 9.47 10.09
C SER A 88 6.93 8.40 9.50
N PHE A 89 7.33 8.59 8.27
CA PHE A 89 8.42 7.86 7.63
C PHE A 89 9.27 8.84 6.83
N ASN A 90 10.54 8.99 7.21
CA ASN A 90 11.42 10.03 6.70
C ASN A 90 10.76 11.43 6.86
N LYS A 91 10.59 12.18 5.76
CA LYS A 91 9.97 13.50 5.74
C LYS A 91 8.46 13.47 5.47
N CYS A 92 7.84 12.31 5.46
CA CYS A 92 6.42 12.12 5.18
C CYS A 92 5.65 11.84 6.46
N VAL A 93 4.51 12.50 6.63
CA VAL A 93 3.58 12.34 7.75
C VAL A 93 2.29 11.74 7.25
N PHE A 94 1.82 10.71 7.93
CA PHE A 94 0.61 9.98 7.58
C PHE A 94 -0.43 10.13 8.69
N ASN A 95 -1.59 10.65 8.32
CA ASN A 95 -2.75 10.73 9.21
C ASN A 95 -3.44 9.37 9.24
N LEU A 96 -3.46 8.73 10.39
CA LEU A 96 -4.16 7.47 10.60
C LEU A 96 -5.54 7.71 11.19
N ARG A 97 -6.48 6.80 10.90
CA ARG A 97 -7.86 6.88 11.37
C ARG A 97 -8.42 5.51 11.70
N LEU A 98 -9.16 5.41 12.79
CA LEU A 98 -10.06 4.30 13.02
C LEU A 98 -11.29 4.48 12.12
N THR A 99 -11.50 3.58 11.18
CA THR A 99 -12.60 3.65 10.22
C THR A 99 -13.51 2.43 10.37
N LYS A 100 -14.65 2.40 9.68
CA LYS A 100 -15.49 1.19 9.60
C LYS A 100 -14.81 0.01 8.89
N PHE A 101 -13.61 0.21 8.37
CA PHE A 101 -12.76 -0.81 7.78
C PHE A 101 -11.56 -1.08 8.70
N LYS A 102 -10.94 -2.24 8.53
CA LYS A 102 -9.74 -2.59 9.31
C LYS A 102 -8.48 -1.81 8.93
N HIS A 103 -8.49 -1.10 7.80
CA HIS A 103 -7.33 -0.33 7.31
C HIS A 103 -7.29 1.05 7.96
N LEU A 104 -6.11 1.43 8.45
CA LEU A 104 -5.89 2.67 9.20
C LEU A 104 -5.45 3.85 8.33
N GLY A 105 -5.25 3.63 7.04
CA GLY A 105 -4.84 4.67 6.10
C GLY A 105 -3.46 4.44 5.46
N ILE A 106 -2.74 3.41 5.85
CA ILE A 106 -1.45 3.06 5.27
C ILE A 106 -1.21 1.56 5.32
N PHE A 107 -0.36 1.06 4.42
CA PHE A 107 0.07 -0.33 4.32
C PHE A 107 1.57 -0.41 4.61
N PRO A 108 1.98 -0.91 5.80
CA PRO A 108 3.38 -0.91 6.21
C PRO A 108 4.30 -1.75 5.34
N GLU A 109 3.80 -2.81 4.74
CA GLU A 109 4.54 -3.64 3.79
C GLU A 109 5.07 -2.85 2.59
N GLN A 110 4.45 -1.71 2.28
CA GLN A 110 4.86 -0.82 1.20
C GLN A 110 6.15 -0.03 1.52
N GLN A 111 6.63 -0.03 2.76
CA GLN A 111 7.87 0.66 3.14
C GLN A 111 9.03 0.29 2.22
N ILE A 112 9.19 -0.98 1.89
CA ILE A 112 10.27 -1.45 1.02
C ILE A 112 10.19 -0.87 -0.41
N ASN A 113 8.99 -0.52 -0.87
CA ASN A 113 8.78 0.17 -2.13
C ASN A 113 9.10 1.66 -2.01
N TRP A 114 8.78 2.27 -0.87
CA TRP A 114 9.15 3.67 -0.61
C TRP A 114 10.66 3.87 -0.53
N GLU A 115 11.38 2.94 0.08
CA GLU A 115 12.85 2.94 0.09
C GLU A 115 13.41 2.81 -1.34
N PHE A 116 12.86 1.89 -2.13
CA PHE A 116 13.25 1.72 -3.53
C PHE A 116 13.00 3.00 -4.35
N ILE A 117 11.80 3.59 -4.25
CA ILE A 117 11.43 4.84 -4.92
C ILE A 117 12.41 5.96 -4.53
N SER A 118 12.65 6.14 -3.24
CA SER A 118 13.55 7.17 -2.71
C SER A 118 14.99 7.05 -3.24
N ASN A 119 15.45 5.83 -3.49
CA ASN A 119 16.82 5.54 -3.96
C ASN A 119 16.98 5.62 -5.48
N HIS A 120 15.88 5.56 -6.24
CA HIS A 120 15.91 5.52 -7.71
C HIS A 120 15.39 6.80 -8.38
N LEU A 121 14.63 7.63 -7.68
CA LEU A 121 14.21 8.92 -8.19
C LEU A 121 15.26 9.99 -7.95
N SER A 122 15.48 10.80 -8.96
CA SER A 122 16.27 12.04 -8.90
C SER A 122 15.37 13.27 -8.92
N ASN A 123 15.94 14.44 -8.71
CA ASN A 123 15.26 15.72 -8.85
C ASN A 123 14.64 15.86 -10.25
N ASN A 124 13.41 16.38 -10.32
CA ASN A 124 12.61 16.55 -11.54
C ASN A 124 12.21 15.27 -12.28
N SER A 125 12.42 14.07 -11.69
CA SER A 125 11.87 12.84 -12.26
C SER A 125 10.35 12.89 -12.29
N LYS A 126 9.72 12.31 -13.32
CA LYS A 126 8.27 12.15 -13.41
C LYS A 126 7.86 10.83 -12.80
N PHE A 127 6.95 10.89 -11.86
CA PHE A 127 6.48 9.70 -11.12
C PHE A 127 4.98 9.51 -11.23
N LEU A 128 4.55 8.30 -11.59
CA LEU A 128 3.15 7.91 -11.71
C LEU A 128 2.79 6.87 -10.64
N ASN A 129 1.80 7.21 -9.81
CA ASN A 129 1.22 6.31 -8.83
C ASN A 129 -0.22 5.98 -9.24
N LEU A 130 -0.46 4.73 -9.63
CA LEU A 130 -1.77 4.19 -10.01
C LEU A 130 -2.31 3.32 -8.88
N PHE A 131 -3.62 3.39 -8.62
CA PHE A 131 -4.27 2.82 -7.44
C PHE A 131 -3.65 3.37 -6.15
N ALA A 132 -3.50 4.70 -6.13
CA ALA A 132 -2.52 5.38 -5.29
C ALA A 132 -2.92 5.49 -3.81
N TYR A 133 -4.17 5.13 -3.46
CA TYR A 133 -4.68 5.11 -2.09
C TYR A 133 -4.42 6.45 -1.36
N THR A 134 -3.98 6.41 -0.11
CA THR A 134 -3.71 7.63 0.71
C THR A 134 -2.36 8.29 0.42
N GLY A 135 -1.66 7.86 -0.64
CA GLY A 135 -0.53 8.57 -1.21
C GLY A 135 0.84 8.26 -0.64
N GLY A 136 1.05 7.15 0.06
CA GLY A 136 2.35 6.81 0.63
C GLY A 136 3.49 6.95 -0.38
N ALA A 137 3.42 6.23 -1.50
CA ALA A 137 4.43 6.30 -2.56
C ALA A 137 4.52 7.69 -3.22
N SER A 138 3.38 8.39 -3.37
CA SER A 138 3.34 9.75 -3.94
C SER A 138 4.09 10.76 -3.09
N LEU A 139 3.91 10.71 -1.77
CA LEU A 139 4.60 11.60 -0.83
C LEU A 139 6.11 11.34 -0.81
N ILE A 140 6.51 10.09 -0.85
CA ILE A 140 7.92 9.71 -0.92
C ILE A 140 8.56 10.23 -2.21
N ALA A 141 7.91 10.03 -3.36
CA ALA A 141 8.39 10.54 -4.64
C ALA A 141 8.47 12.08 -4.64
N ASN A 142 7.44 12.75 -4.10
CA ASN A 142 7.40 14.20 -4.00
C ASN A 142 8.49 14.77 -3.08
N SER A 143 8.84 14.05 -1.99
CA SER A 143 9.95 14.45 -1.11
C SER A 143 11.33 14.43 -1.79
N LYS A 144 11.43 13.81 -2.98
CA LYS A 144 12.60 13.80 -3.85
C LYS A 144 12.54 14.89 -4.94
N ASN A 145 11.61 15.84 -4.82
CA ASN A 145 11.33 16.88 -5.81
C ASN A 145 10.93 16.35 -7.19
N SER A 146 10.21 15.24 -7.21
CA SER A 146 9.69 14.65 -8.46
C SER A 146 8.36 15.30 -8.83
N ASP A 147 8.06 15.32 -10.15
CA ASP A 147 6.76 15.70 -10.73
C ASP A 147 5.80 14.51 -10.59
N VAL A 148 4.89 14.54 -9.61
CA VAL A 148 4.12 13.38 -9.16
C VAL A 148 2.68 13.42 -9.65
N TYR A 149 2.24 12.36 -10.31
CA TYR A 149 0.86 12.11 -10.69
C TYR A 149 0.27 11.01 -9.80
N HIS A 150 -0.76 11.36 -9.03
CA HIS A 150 -1.45 10.47 -8.09
C HIS A 150 -2.85 10.18 -8.60
N CYS A 151 -3.12 8.95 -9.01
CA CYS A 151 -4.40 8.52 -9.57
C CYS A 151 -5.09 7.50 -8.66
N ASP A 152 -6.30 7.85 -8.21
CA ASP A 152 -7.21 6.95 -7.49
C ASP A 152 -8.66 7.25 -7.90
N SER A 153 -9.54 6.25 -7.84
CA SER A 153 -10.94 6.37 -8.24
C SER A 153 -11.86 6.85 -7.10
N VAL A 154 -11.37 6.96 -5.86
CA VAL A 154 -12.17 7.26 -4.67
C VAL A 154 -11.86 8.65 -4.14
N LYS A 155 -12.82 9.58 -4.27
CA LYS A 155 -12.68 10.99 -3.87
C LYS A 155 -12.23 11.15 -2.41
N GLN A 156 -12.81 10.39 -1.49
CA GLN A 156 -12.48 10.46 -0.06
C GLN A 156 -11.03 10.04 0.21
N ILE A 157 -10.52 9.09 -0.55
CA ILE A 157 -9.14 8.61 -0.46
C ILE A 157 -8.16 9.67 -0.97
N ILE A 158 -8.47 10.32 -2.10
CA ILE A 158 -7.69 11.46 -2.60
C ILE A 158 -7.69 12.61 -1.58
N THR A 159 -8.83 12.91 -0.93
CA THR A 159 -8.88 13.90 0.13
C THR A 159 -7.96 13.52 1.29
N TRP A 160 -7.93 12.26 1.67
CA TRP A 160 -7.00 11.78 2.71
C TRP A 160 -5.54 11.91 2.29
N ALA A 161 -5.21 11.57 1.04
CA ALA A 161 -3.86 11.76 0.50
C ALA A 161 -3.44 13.23 0.48
N LYS A 162 -4.34 14.16 0.17
CA LYS A 162 -4.09 15.61 0.27
C LYS A 162 -3.78 16.05 1.70
N ASN A 163 -4.55 15.57 2.68
CA ASN A 163 -4.28 15.84 4.09
C ASN A 163 -2.91 15.31 4.53
N ASN A 164 -2.49 14.13 4.02
CA ASN A 164 -1.16 13.60 4.27
C ASN A 164 -0.07 14.49 3.64
N MET A 165 -0.30 15.00 2.44
CA MET A 165 0.61 15.95 1.79
C MET A 165 0.75 17.24 2.61
N GLU A 166 -0.35 17.82 3.07
CA GLU A 166 -0.37 19.02 3.92
C GLU A 166 0.35 18.79 5.25
N SER A 167 0.05 17.68 5.94
CA SER A 167 0.74 17.29 7.19
C SER A 167 2.25 17.09 6.99
N SER A 168 2.66 16.65 5.81
CA SER A 168 4.05 16.49 5.41
C SER A 168 4.71 17.81 4.97
N LYS A 169 3.98 18.94 5.00
CA LYS A 169 4.43 20.26 4.50
C LYS A 169 4.92 20.22 3.05
N GLN A 170 4.32 19.35 2.25
CA GLN A 170 4.62 19.17 0.83
C GLN A 170 3.57 19.86 -0.03
N LYS A 171 3.87 20.04 -1.34
CA LYS A 171 2.99 20.63 -2.35
C LYS A 171 3.34 20.10 -3.74
N GLY A 172 2.48 20.36 -4.73
CA GLY A 172 2.82 20.14 -6.14
C GLY A 172 2.48 18.73 -6.66
N ILE A 173 1.68 17.92 -5.96
CA ILE A 173 1.21 16.65 -6.47
C ILE A 173 0.00 16.87 -7.39
N HIS A 174 0.01 16.27 -8.60
CA HIS A 174 -1.12 16.27 -9.54
C HIS A 174 -2.13 15.19 -9.12
N TRP A 175 -3.29 15.63 -8.64
CA TRP A 175 -4.36 14.75 -8.16
C TRP A 175 -5.30 14.39 -9.28
N VAL A 176 -5.45 13.10 -9.56
CA VAL A 176 -6.30 12.56 -10.62
C VAL A 176 -7.40 11.68 -10.00
N LEU A 177 -8.65 12.14 -10.08
CA LEU A 177 -9.82 11.35 -9.71
C LEU A 177 -10.34 10.64 -10.98
N ASP A 178 -9.82 9.45 -11.26
CA ASP A 178 -10.21 8.64 -12.41
C ASP A 178 -9.92 7.16 -12.13
N ASP A 179 -10.48 6.27 -12.94
CA ASP A 179 -10.04 4.89 -13.02
C ASP A 179 -8.58 4.83 -13.49
N ALA A 180 -7.74 4.04 -12.79
CA ALA A 180 -6.31 4.00 -13.03
C ALA A 180 -5.94 3.54 -14.45
N LEU A 181 -6.63 2.50 -14.95
CA LEU A 181 -6.39 1.98 -16.30
C LEU A 181 -6.83 2.97 -17.38
N LYS A 182 -7.99 3.61 -17.18
CA LYS A 182 -8.51 4.63 -18.07
C LYS A 182 -7.61 5.85 -18.13
N PHE A 183 -7.10 6.30 -16.98
CA PHE A 183 -6.13 7.40 -16.92
C PHE A 183 -4.83 7.03 -17.64
N ALA A 184 -4.26 5.87 -17.35
CA ALA A 184 -3.03 5.41 -17.96
C ALA A 184 -3.14 5.34 -19.50
N LYS A 185 -4.26 4.85 -20.05
CA LYS A 185 -4.54 4.87 -21.50
C LYS A 185 -4.59 6.28 -22.08
N LYS A 186 -5.10 7.26 -21.33
CA LYS A 186 -5.08 8.67 -21.79
C LYS A 186 -3.66 9.22 -21.81
N GLU A 187 -2.83 8.86 -20.84
CA GLU A 187 -1.43 9.30 -20.80
C GLU A 187 -0.59 8.68 -21.94
N VAL A 188 -0.85 7.42 -22.31
CA VAL A 188 -0.28 6.80 -23.51
C VAL A 188 -0.65 7.61 -24.76
N LYS A 189 -1.94 7.91 -24.97
CA LYS A 189 -2.41 8.72 -26.11
C LYS A 189 -1.80 10.13 -26.16
N ARG A 190 -1.42 10.68 -24.99
CA ARG A 190 -0.75 11.99 -24.86
C ARG A 190 0.78 11.89 -25.05
N GLY A 191 1.31 10.71 -25.32
CA GLY A 191 2.76 10.48 -25.46
C GLY A 191 3.57 10.75 -24.19
N LYS A 192 2.94 10.65 -23.01
CA LYS A 192 3.62 10.88 -21.72
C LYS A 192 4.57 9.75 -21.39
N LYS A 193 5.66 10.09 -20.72
CA LYS A 193 6.64 9.13 -20.17
C LYS A 193 6.93 9.47 -18.71
N TYR A 194 7.19 8.42 -17.92
CA TYR A 194 7.46 8.49 -16.49
C TYR A 194 8.76 7.76 -16.14
N ASP A 195 9.54 8.32 -15.23
CA ASP A 195 10.81 7.75 -14.77
C ASP A 195 10.61 6.72 -13.66
N GLY A 196 9.48 6.78 -12.98
CA GLY A 196 9.05 5.77 -12.03
C GLY A 196 7.54 5.57 -12.10
N ILE A 197 7.11 4.31 -12.12
CA ILE A 197 5.70 3.93 -12.06
C ILE A 197 5.51 2.95 -10.91
N ILE A 198 4.50 3.16 -10.07
CA ILE A 198 4.03 2.15 -9.12
C ILE A 198 2.56 1.85 -9.37
N MET A 199 2.22 0.57 -9.34
CA MET A 199 0.85 0.06 -9.45
C MET A 199 0.57 -0.89 -8.30
N ASP A 200 -0.52 -0.65 -7.58
CA ASP A 200 -1.01 -1.49 -6.47
C ASP A 200 -2.47 -1.92 -6.69
N PRO A 201 -2.74 -2.62 -7.81
CA PRO A 201 -4.10 -2.95 -8.20
C PRO A 201 -4.75 -3.94 -7.22
N PRO A 202 -6.05 -3.76 -6.91
CA PRO A 202 -6.77 -4.71 -6.08
C PRO A 202 -6.89 -6.07 -6.80
N ALA A 203 -6.89 -7.16 -6.03
CA ALA A 203 -7.13 -8.50 -6.59
C ALA A 203 -8.51 -8.61 -7.24
N PHE A 204 -9.52 -7.99 -6.64
CA PHE A 204 -10.89 -7.94 -7.12
C PHE A 204 -11.52 -6.58 -6.79
N GLY A 205 -12.39 -6.10 -7.67
CA GLY A 205 -13.15 -4.87 -7.46
C GLY A 205 -14.42 -4.81 -8.30
N ILE A 206 -15.31 -3.90 -7.93
CA ILE A 206 -16.51 -3.57 -8.71
C ILE A 206 -16.45 -2.07 -8.95
N GLY A 207 -16.39 -1.67 -10.22
CA GLY A 207 -16.40 -0.28 -10.63
C GLY A 207 -17.77 0.37 -10.49
N ILE A 208 -17.83 1.69 -10.68
CA ILE A 208 -19.07 2.50 -10.54
C ILE A 208 -20.16 2.03 -11.50
N LYS A 209 -19.80 1.56 -12.69
CA LYS A 209 -20.72 1.03 -13.71
C LYS A 209 -20.98 -0.48 -13.55
N LYS A 210 -20.70 -1.06 -12.36
CA LYS A 210 -20.81 -2.50 -12.06
C LYS A 210 -19.88 -3.39 -12.89
N GLU A 211 -18.89 -2.83 -13.58
CA GLU A 211 -17.84 -3.60 -14.24
C GLU A 211 -17.00 -4.36 -13.21
N ARG A 212 -16.72 -5.61 -13.51
CA ARG A 212 -15.93 -6.48 -12.63
C ARG A 212 -14.45 -6.33 -12.95
N TRP A 213 -13.68 -5.96 -11.95
CA TRP A 213 -12.23 -5.98 -11.97
C TRP A 213 -11.72 -7.31 -11.41
N LYS A 214 -10.87 -7.98 -12.17
CA LYS A 214 -10.10 -9.14 -11.72
C LYS A 214 -8.67 -8.97 -12.20
N ILE A 215 -7.71 -8.98 -11.28
CA ILE A 215 -6.31 -8.73 -11.63
C ILE A 215 -5.79 -9.77 -12.63
N GLU A 216 -6.20 -11.03 -12.53
CA GLU A 216 -5.74 -12.10 -13.40
C GLU A 216 -6.04 -11.83 -14.88
N THR A 217 -7.15 -11.17 -15.17
CA THR A 217 -7.55 -10.82 -16.54
C THR A 217 -7.01 -9.47 -16.99
N ARG A 218 -6.71 -8.57 -16.05
CA ARG A 218 -6.24 -7.20 -16.34
C ARG A 218 -4.74 -7.02 -16.24
N PHE A 219 -4.03 -7.99 -15.67
CA PHE A 219 -2.59 -7.88 -15.46
C PHE A 219 -1.79 -7.70 -16.76
N PRO A 220 -2.03 -8.45 -17.86
CA PRO A 220 -1.32 -8.22 -19.11
C PRO A 220 -1.54 -6.80 -19.65
N GLU A 221 -2.77 -6.30 -19.65
CA GLU A 221 -3.11 -4.95 -20.10
C GLU A 221 -2.42 -3.86 -19.25
N LEU A 222 -2.32 -4.05 -17.93
CA LEU A 222 -1.59 -3.13 -17.06
C LEU A 222 -0.09 -3.10 -17.39
N VAL A 223 0.51 -4.27 -17.61
CA VAL A 223 1.93 -4.39 -17.94
C VAL A 223 2.24 -3.77 -19.30
N GLU A 224 1.40 -4.03 -20.30
CA GLU A 224 1.47 -3.42 -21.64
C GLU A 224 1.47 -1.89 -21.54
N ILE A 225 0.45 -1.31 -20.91
CA ILE A 225 0.33 0.15 -20.75
C ILE A 225 1.51 0.72 -19.98
N ALA A 226 1.98 0.03 -18.92
CA ALA A 226 3.16 0.47 -18.19
C ALA A 226 4.42 0.48 -19.07
N SER A 227 4.57 -0.47 -19.99
CA SER A 227 5.70 -0.49 -20.94
C SER A 227 5.69 0.70 -21.91
N GLU A 228 4.49 1.12 -22.31
CA GLU A 228 4.32 2.30 -23.15
C GLU A 228 4.54 3.62 -22.39
N LEU A 229 4.30 3.66 -21.08
CA LEU A 229 4.48 4.84 -20.25
C LEU A 229 5.87 4.97 -19.62
N LEU A 230 6.60 3.88 -19.48
CA LEU A 230 7.90 3.90 -18.82
C LEU A 230 8.97 4.56 -19.71
N SER A 231 9.76 5.45 -19.13
CA SER A 231 10.95 6.00 -19.82
C SER A 231 12.04 4.93 -19.95
N LYS A 232 12.95 5.10 -20.89
CA LYS A 232 14.02 4.12 -21.19
C LYS A 232 14.82 3.72 -19.95
N LYS A 233 15.13 4.68 -19.07
CA LYS A 233 15.89 4.46 -17.82
C LYS A 233 14.99 4.36 -16.59
N GLY A 234 13.68 4.36 -16.78
CA GLY A 234 12.72 4.32 -15.69
C GLY A 234 12.59 2.95 -15.03
N PHE A 235 11.93 2.93 -13.90
CA PHE A 235 11.58 1.69 -13.16
C PHE A 235 10.07 1.54 -12.99
N LEU A 236 9.63 0.29 -12.89
CA LEU A 236 8.25 -0.09 -12.61
C LEU A 236 8.20 -0.95 -11.35
N ILE A 237 7.23 -0.65 -10.49
CA ILE A 237 6.88 -1.46 -9.32
C ILE A 237 5.43 -1.92 -9.48
N ILE A 238 5.16 -3.22 -9.32
CA ILE A 238 3.82 -3.79 -9.33
C ILE A 238 3.66 -4.69 -8.10
N ASN A 239 2.64 -4.44 -7.30
CA ASN A 239 2.22 -5.37 -6.25
C ASN A 239 1.01 -6.17 -6.73
N THR A 240 0.96 -7.46 -6.43
CA THR A 240 -0.18 -8.31 -6.75
C THR A 240 -0.51 -9.20 -5.56
N TYR A 241 -1.79 -9.30 -5.21
CA TYR A 241 -2.26 -9.98 -3.99
C TYR A 241 -3.14 -11.19 -4.29
N SER A 242 -3.32 -11.54 -5.57
CA SER A 242 -4.15 -12.70 -5.93
C SER A 242 -3.36 -13.99 -5.89
N PRO A 243 -3.82 -15.01 -5.13
CA PRO A 243 -3.16 -16.31 -5.10
C PRO A 243 -3.25 -17.07 -6.45
N LYS A 244 -4.10 -16.60 -7.36
CA LYS A 244 -4.25 -17.16 -8.71
C LYS A 244 -3.24 -16.62 -9.71
N LEU A 245 -2.66 -15.45 -9.43
CA LEU A 245 -1.63 -14.84 -10.26
C LEU A 245 -0.26 -15.38 -9.84
N LYS A 246 0.15 -16.52 -10.41
CA LYS A 246 1.40 -17.20 -10.07
C LYS A 246 2.63 -16.45 -10.56
N GLU A 247 3.77 -16.60 -9.87
CA GLU A 247 5.05 -16.00 -10.24
C GLU A 247 5.43 -16.22 -11.69
N GLU A 248 5.26 -17.43 -12.19
CA GLU A 248 5.58 -17.78 -13.57
C GLU A 248 4.78 -16.95 -14.58
N LEU A 249 3.46 -16.81 -14.35
CA LEU A 249 2.60 -15.98 -15.21
C LEU A 249 3.01 -14.50 -15.14
N ILE A 250 3.31 -13.99 -13.94
CA ILE A 250 3.81 -12.61 -13.76
C ILE A 250 5.10 -12.43 -14.55
N ARG A 251 6.07 -13.33 -14.36
CA ARG A 251 7.39 -13.27 -15.02
C ARG A 251 7.26 -13.30 -16.54
N ASN A 252 6.52 -14.26 -17.09
CA ASN A 252 6.34 -14.41 -18.52
C ASN A 252 5.65 -13.17 -19.13
N THR A 253 4.60 -12.66 -18.46
CA THR A 253 3.93 -11.45 -18.93
C THR A 253 4.86 -10.23 -18.90
N VAL A 254 5.57 -10.01 -17.80
CA VAL A 254 6.48 -8.86 -17.67
C VAL A 254 7.64 -8.96 -18.64
N GLN A 255 8.22 -10.17 -18.81
CA GLN A 255 9.33 -10.39 -19.76
C GLN A 255 8.93 -10.11 -21.20
N ALA A 256 7.69 -10.40 -21.59
CA ALA A 256 7.18 -10.14 -22.94
C ALA A 256 7.18 -8.65 -23.29
N TYR A 257 6.84 -7.77 -22.32
CA TYR A 257 6.78 -6.32 -22.53
C TYR A 257 8.07 -5.57 -22.13
N PHE A 258 8.96 -6.19 -21.37
CA PHE A 258 10.23 -5.63 -20.91
C PHE A 258 11.43 -6.57 -21.17
N PRO A 259 11.68 -6.98 -22.44
CA PRO A 259 12.65 -8.04 -22.74
C PRO A 259 14.10 -7.68 -22.39
N SER A 260 14.43 -6.39 -22.34
CA SER A 260 15.81 -5.89 -22.08
C SER A 260 16.01 -5.34 -20.66
N LYS A 261 15.00 -5.46 -19.78
CA LYS A 261 15.05 -4.94 -18.42
C LYS A 261 15.33 -6.05 -17.40
N ASN A 262 15.94 -5.68 -16.28
CA ASN A 262 16.02 -6.56 -15.12
C ASN A 262 14.64 -6.71 -14.46
N ILE A 263 14.25 -7.96 -14.18
CA ILE A 263 12.98 -8.30 -13.55
C ILE A 263 13.28 -9.03 -12.25
N ASP A 264 12.92 -8.40 -11.13
CA ASP A 264 13.05 -8.95 -9.78
C ASP A 264 11.66 -9.19 -9.19
N ILE A 265 11.34 -10.45 -8.86
CA ILE A 265 10.06 -10.85 -8.25
C ILE A 265 10.33 -11.46 -6.88
N LYS A 266 9.69 -10.90 -5.85
CA LYS A 266 9.84 -11.33 -4.46
C LYS A 266 8.49 -11.38 -3.75
N LYS A 267 8.40 -12.16 -2.67
CA LYS A 267 7.26 -12.12 -1.74
C LYS A 267 7.34 -10.86 -0.91
N LEU A 268 6.37 -9.97 -1.11
CA LEU A 268 6.17 -8.81 -0.23
C LEU A 268 5.74 -9.32 1.15
N SER A 269 6.48 -8.96 2.17
CA SER A 269 6.31 -9.55 3.51
C SER A 269 6.43 -8.51 4.61
N LEU A 270 5.93 -8.83 5.79
CA LEU A 270 6.27 -8.18 7.05
C LEU A 270 6.83 -9.23 8.02
N LYS A 271 7.78 -8.81 8.84
CA LYS A 271 8.34 -9.65 9.90
C LYS A 271 7.94 -9.09 11.25
N THR A 272 7.41 -9.95 12.13
CA THR A 272 7.12 -9.58 13.52
C THR A 272 8.42 -9.45 14.32
N THR A 273 8.40 -8.66 15.39
CA THR A 273 9.51 -8.62 16.34
C THR A 273 9.70 -9.94 17.09
N THR A 274 8.64 -10.76 17.15
CA THR A 274 8.68 -12.14 17.68
C THR A 274 9.24 -13.17 16.67
N GLY A 275 9.60 -12.75 15.44
CA GLY A 275 10.29 -13.60 14.44
C GLY A 275 9.40 -14.28 13.41
N LYS A 276 8.05 -14.12 13.47
CA LYS A 276 7.13 -14.66 12.46
C LYS A 276 7.15 -13.79 11.20
N ILE A 277 6.74 -14.37 10.05
CA ILE A 277 6.68 -13.68 8.77
C ILE A 277 5.27 -13.80 8.21
N LEU A 278 4.68 -12.65 7.85
CA LEU A 278 3.45 -12.54 7.07
C LEU A 278 3.80 -12.28 5.60
N GLU A 279 3.26 -13.08 4.69
CA GLU A 279 3.41 -12.90 3.25
C GLU A 279 2.12 -12.31 2.69
N TYR A 280 2.22 -11.20 1.93
CA TYR A 280 1.03 -10.51 1.40
C TYR A 280 0.79 -10.79 -0.08
N GLY A 281 1.83 -10.78 -0.89
CA GLY A 281 1.69 -11.00 -2.33
C GLY A 281 3.03 -10.95 -3.05
N GLU A 282 2.98 -10.86 -4.36
CA GLU A 282 4.17 -10.71 -5.19
C GLU A 282 4.47 -9.23 -5.43
N LEU A 283 5.71 -8.86 -5.17
CA LEU A 283 6.30 -7.59 -5.54
C LEU A 283 7.17 -7.83 -6.78
N THR A 284 6.82 -7.19 -7.88
CA THR A 284 7.60 -7.19 -9.12
C THR A 284 8.25 -5.82 -9.32
N ARG A 285 9.56 -5.81 -9.58
CA ARG A 285 10.31 -4.62 -9.98
C ARG A 285 10.94 -4.85 -11.33
N VAL A 286 10.86 -3.81 -12.17
CA VAL A 286 11.46 -3.77 -13.52
C VAL A 286 12.33 -2.53 -13.59
N TYR A 287 13.64 -2.66 -13.91
CA TYR A 287 14.59 -1.55 -13.93
C TYR A 287 15.80 -1.80 -14.83
#